data_e7732a358961fb8e730ef036bd028c20
#
_entry.id   e7732a358961fb8e730ef036bd028c20
#
_cell.length_a   1.000
_cell.length_b   1.000
_cell.length_c   1.000
_cell.angle_alpha   90.00
_cell.angle_beta   90.00
_cell.angle_gamma   90.00
#
_symmetry.space_group_name_H-M   'P 1'
#
loop_
_entity.id
_entity.type
_entity.pdbx_description
1 polymer ?
#
loop_
_entity_poly.entity_id
_entity_poly.type
_entity_poly.pdbx_seq_one_letter_code
_entity_poly.pdbx_strand_id
1 'polypeptide(L)'
;MLLGAIGCAPAVVTPLPLVVRRIAVLPPYRLGAADTRPTATENQLLGQPSRTIEDLLAQQARTQLQAKGFDVVGPAELKLATKDQVPTSPQMAAQILRQANLDGAALYIEVQRWEPMPDARGLKADGIIVALEVAVVDPKTSKILWEVHRPSRPVPLYGVVLTGQAHLFVAETVMREIFAQLAPGKPST
;
A
#
# COMPACT_ATOMS: atom_id res chain seq x y z
N MET A 1 17.65 -10.12 -39.35
CA MET A 1 17.50 -10.15 -37.89
C MET A 1 17.18 -8.75 -37.40
N LEU A 2 15.90 -8.45 -37.14
CA LEU A 2 15.44 -7.17 -36.59
C LEU A 2 15.37 -7.32 -35.05
N LEU A 3 16.27 -6.66 -34.35
CA LEU A 3 16.15 -6.50 -32.88
C LEU A 3 15.04 -5.46 -32.62
N GLY A 4 13.89 -5.95 -32.16
CA GLY A 4 12.84 -5.11 -31.64
C GLY A 4 13.28 -4.44 -30.33
N ALA A 5 13.48 -3.13 -30.34
CA ALA A 5 13.66 -2.34 -29.14
C ALA A 5 12.34 -2.35 -28.34
N ILE A 6 12.36 -3.06 -27.20
CA ILE A 6 11.27 -2.99 -26.21
C ILE A 6 11.40 -1.61 -25.56
N GLY A 7 10.66 -0.64 -26.11
CA GLY A 7 10.55 0.70 -25.52
C GLY A 7 9.81 0.61 -24.19
N CYS A 8 10.49 0.88 -23.08
CA CYS A 8 9.84 1.19 -21.83
C CYS A 8 9.03 2.48 -22.03
N ALA A 9 7.71 2.35 -22.15
CA ALA A 9 6.84 3.52 -22.10
C ALA A 9 7.02 4.22 -20.74
N PRO A 10 7.25 5.55 -20.71
CA PRO A 10 7.37 6.27 -19.46
C PRO A 10 6.07 6.13 -18.66
N ALA A 11 6.19 5.89 -17.37
CA ALA A 11 5.04 5.82 -16.48
C ALA A 11 4.29 7.16 -16.55
N VAL A 12 3.00 7.11 -16.86
CA VAL A 12 2.16 8.32 -16.91
C VAL A 12 1.98 8.79 -15.46
N VAL A 13 2.61 9.90 -15.12
CA VAL A 13 2.48 10.52 -13.79
C VAL A 13 1.20 11.32 -13.75
N THR A 14 0.23 10.88 -12.94
CA THR A 14 -1.05 11.58 -12.78
C THR A 14 -0.98 12.50 -11.56
N PRO A 15 -1.16 13.82 -11.72
CA PRO A 15 -1.18 14.74 -10.60
C PRO A 15 -2.49 14.63 -9.82
N LEU A 16 -2.41 14.69 -8.50
CA LEU A 16 -3.58 14.95 -7.67
C LEU A 16 -4.06 16.40 -7.87
N PRO A 17 -5.36 16.68 -7.71
CA PRO A 17 -5.86 18.06 -7.68
C PRO A 17 -5.07 18.90 -6.65
N LEU A 18 -4.77 20.15 -7.00
CA LEU A 18 -3.96 21.08 -6.21
C LEU A 18 -4.46 21.31 -4.77
N VAL A 19 -5.69 20.90 -4.48
CA VAL A 19 -6.35 21.05 -3.17
C VAL A 19 -5.93 19.96 -2.18
N VAL A 20 -5.42 18.80 -2.66
CA VAL A 20 -5.05 17.69 -1.79
C VAL A 20 -3.67 17.94 -1.21
N ARG A 21 -3.62 18.39 0.03
CA ARG A 21 -2.37 18.59 0.78
C ARG A 21 -2.19 17.56 1.87
N ARG A 22 -3.29 17.10 2.48
CA ARG A 22 -3.31 16.18 3.60
C ARG A 22 -3.94 14.85 3.18
N ILE A 23 -3.31 13.73 3.57
CA ILE A 23 -3.77 12.37 3.22
C ILE A 23 -3.83 11.51 4.48
N ALA A 24 -4.94 10.83 4.68
CA ALA A 24 -5.14 9.83 5.72
C ALA A 24 -4.97 8.44 5.13
N VAL A 25 -3.97 7.69 5.58
CA VAL A 25 -3.71 6.31 5.17
C VAL A 25 -4.54 5.36 6.02
N LEU A 26 -5.71 4.95 5.53
CA LEU A 26 -6.59 4.01 6.23
C LEU A 26 -5.96 2.61 6.30
N PRO A 27 -6.40 1.76 7.25
CA PRO A 27 -5.94 0.38 7.31
C PRO A 27 -6.22 -0.35 5.98
N PRO A 28 -5.22 -1.02 5.37
CA PRO A 28 -5.41 -1.77 4.15
C PRO A 28 -6.43 -2.88 4.31
N TYR A 29 -7.26 -3.09 3.29
CA TYR A 29 -8.19 -4.20 3.18
C TYR A 29 -7.56 -5.35 2.43
N ARG A 30 -7.73 -6.59 2.90
CA ARG A 30 -7.26 -7.78 2.21
C ARG A 30 -8.43 -8.63 1.73
N LEU A 31 -8.51 -8.82 0.43
CA LEU A 31 -9.54 -9.65 -0.18
C LEU A 31 -9.32 -11.12 0.20
N GLY A 32 -10.37 -11.80 0.69
CA GLY A 32 -10.31 -13.23 1.02
C GLY A 32 -9.49 -13.58 2.27
N ALA A 33 -9.07 -12.62 3.06
CA ALA A 33 -8.49 -12.88 4.38
C ALA A 33 -9.58 -13.35 5.36
N ALA A 34 -10.04 -14.59 5.19
CA ALA A 34 -10.58 -15.32 6.31
C ALA A 34 -9.44 -15.52 7.31
N ASP A 35 -9.40 -14.67 8.36
CA ASP A 35 -8.64 -14.83 9.61
C ASP A 35 -7.31 -15.64 9.59
N THR A 36 -6.55 -15.61 8.51
CA THR A 36 -5.18 -16.09 8.54
C THR A 36 -4.29 -14.99 9.13
N ARG A 37 -4.46 -14.75 10.44
CA ARG A 37 -3.37 -14.18 11.23
C ARG A 37 -2.16 -15.05 10.98
N PRO A 38 -0.98 -14.48 10.61
CA PRO A 38 0.22 -15.27 10.55
C PRO A 38 0.32 -16.01 11.89
N THR A 39 0.42 -17.33 11.82
CA THR A 39 0.53 -18.17 13.00
C THR A 39 1.68 -17.62 13.84
N ALA A 40 1.39 -17.35 15.09
CA ALA A 40 2.28 -16.68 16.06
C ALA A 40 3.66 -17.35 16.23
N THR A 41 3.90 -18.47 15.57
CA THR A 41 5.06 -19.33 15.75
C THR A 41 6.35 -18.80 15.12
N GLU A 42 6.29 -18.01 14.06
CA GLU A 42 7.52 -17.52 13.40
C GLU A 42 8.07 -16.21 14.01
N ASN A 43 7.25 -15.42 14.67
CA ASN A 43 7.65 -14.11 15.21
C ASN A 43 8.05 -14.13 16.70
N GLN A 44 7.77 -15.21 17.43
CA GLN A 44 8.14 -15.32 18.85
C GLN A 44 9.66 -15.47 19.10
N LEU A 45 10.42 -15.91 18.09
CA LEU A 45 11.87 -16.11 18.23
C LEU A 45 12.68 -14.80 18.25
N LEU A 46 12.11 -13.66 17.88
CA LEU A 46 12.83 -12.38 17.78
C LEU A 46 12.30 -11.27 18.70
N GLY A 47 11.33 -11.53 19.56
CA GLY A 47 10.85 -10.55 20.56
C GLY A 47 10.24 -9.26 20.00
N GLN A 48 9.98 -9.20 18.68
CA GLN A 48 9.33 -8.06 18.04
C GLN A 48 7.84 -8.34 17.85
N PRO A 49 6.96 -7.34 18.08
CA PRO A 49 5.55 -7.50 17.78
C PRO A 49 5.41 -7.86 16.29
N SER A 50 4.67 -8.94 16.00
CA SER A 50 4.42 -9.38 14.63
C SER A 50 3.66 -8.30 13.89
N ARG A 51 4.32 -7.65 12.92
CA ARG A 51 3.67 -6.69 12.02
C ARG A 51 2.93 -7.46 10.95
N THR A 52 1.68 -7.11 10.73
CA THR A 52 0.91 -7.67 9.62
C THR A 52 1.36 -7.07 8.28
N ILE A 53 1.01 -7.72 7.17
CA ILE A 53 1.28 -7.19 5.81
C ILE A 53 0.60 -5.83 5.66
N GLU A 54 -0.60 -5.70 6.21
CA GLU A 54 -1.40 -4.48 6.20
C GLU A 54 -0.67 -3.34 6.94
N ASP A 55 -0.08 -3.63 8.10
CA ASP A 55 0.72 -2.65 8.86
C ASP A 55 1.94 -2.18 8.07
N LEU A 56 2.64 -3.13 7.43
CA LEU A 56 3.81 -2.83 6.60
C LEU A 56 3.43 -1.95 5.40
N LEU A 57 2.35 -2.29 4.70
CA LEU A 57 1.86 -1.51 3.56
C LEU A 57 1.43 -0.10 3.98
N ALA A 58 0.66 0.02 5.06
CA ALA A 58 0.24 1.32 5.59
C ALA A 58 1.45 2.18 6.01
N GLN A 59 2.45 1.58 6.65
CA GLN A 59 3.67 2.28 7.04
C GLN A 59 4.44 2.76 5.81
N GLN A 60 4.66 1.90 4.82
CA GLN A 60 5.39 2.26 3.61
C GLN A 60 4.64 3.31 2.78
N ALA A 61 3.31 3.22 2.70
CA ALA A 61 2.50 4.25 2.05
C ALA A 61 2.69 5.63 2.70
N ARG A 62 2.66 5.72 4.03
CA ARG A 62 2.93 6.97 4.76
C ARG A 62 4.33 7.51 4.43
N THR A 63 5.35 6.67 4.48
CA THR A 63 6.73 7.06 4.16
C THR A 63 6.85 7.62 2.74
N GLN A 64 6.26 6.96 1.75
CA GLN A 64 6.30 7.41 0.36
C GLN A 64 5.54 8.73 0.14
N LEU A 65 4.39 8.91 0.78
CA LEU A 65 3.61 10.15 0.69
C LEU A 65 4.35 11.32 1.34
N GLN A 66 4.94 11.13 2.52
CA GLN A 66 5.76 12.14 3.18
C GLN A 66 6.99 12.53 2.34
N ALA A 67 7.66 11.55 1.75
CA ALA A 67 8.79 11.80 0.84
C ALA A 67 8.38 12.61 -0.40
N LYS A 68 7.11 12.55 -0.79
CA LYS A 68 6.54 13.36 -1.88
C LYS A 68 5.99 14.72 -1.42
N GLY A 69 6.12 15.07 -0.15
CA GLY A 69 5.73 16.38 0.40
C GLY A 69 4.25 16.50 0.77
N PHE A 70 3.53 15.38 0.91
CA PHE A 70 2.18 15.39 1.46
C PHE A 70 2.22 15.45 3.00
N ASP A 71 1.28 16.18 3.60
CA ASP A 71 0.98 16.06 5.03
C ASP A 71 0.20 14.76 5.26
N VAL A 72 0.70 13.89 6.12
CA VAL A 72 0.10 12.58 6.37
C VAL A 72 -0.46 12.54 7.79
N VAL A 73 -1.75 12.22 7.91
CA VAL A 73 -2.42 12.06 9.21
C VAL A 73 -1.68 11.02 10.05
N GLY A 74 -1.35 11.41 11.28
CA GLY A 74 -0.63 10.53 12.21
C GLY A 74 -1.43 9.25 12.51
N PRO A 75 -0.75 8.08 12.67
CA PRO A 75 -1.44 6.82 12.90
C PRO A 75 -2.27 6.81 14.19
N ALA A 76 -1.81 7.48 15.25
CA ALA A 76 -2.55 7.57 16.51
C ALA A 76 -3.80 8.46 16.37
N GLU A 77 -3.70 9.60 15.69
CA GLU A 77 -4.82 10.48 15.38
C GLU A 77 -5.87 9.74 14.56
N LEU A 78 -5.43 9.07 13.49
CA LEU A 78 -6.30 8.30 12.62
C LEU A 78 -7.05 7.19 13.39
N LYS A 79 -6.32 6.42 14.19
CA LYS A 79 -6.88 5.32 14.99
C LYS A 79 -7.97 5.80 15.95
N LEU A 80 -7.71 6.89 16.66
CA LEU A 80 -8.68 7.49 17.58
C LEU A 80 -9.94 7.97 16.85
N ALA A 81 -9.77 8.62 15.69
CA ALA A 81 -10.87 9.20 14.94
C ALA A 81 -11.71 8.16 14.21
N THR A 82 -11.08 7.13 13.62
CA THR A 82 -11.76 6.11 12.80
C THR A 82 -12.07 4.82 13.55
N LYS A 83 -11.58 4.66 14.80
CA LYS A 83 -11.72 3.43 15.60
C LYS A 83 -11.20 2.19 14.86
N ASP A 84 -10.10 2.33 14.13
CA ASP A 84 -9.49 1.27 13.31
C ASP A 84 -10.47 0.62 12.29
N GLN A 85 -11.46 1.36 11.81
CA GLN A 85 -12.35 0.84 10.78
C GLN A 85 -11.57 0.57 9.49
N VAL A 86 -11.76 -0.65 8.94
CA VAL A 86 -11.13 -1.08 7.69
C VAL A 86 -12.11 -0.84 6.54
N PRO A 87 -11.80 0.01 5.56
CA PRO A 87 -12.65 0.23 4.40
C PRO A 87 -12.56 -0.98 3.45
N THR A 88 -13.70 -1.44 2.94
CA THR A 88 -13.78 -2.51 1.93
C THR A 88 -13.98 -1.96 0.51
N SER A 89 -14.02 -0.65 0.36
CA SER A 89 -14.12 0.03 -0.93
C SER A 89 -13.62 1.48 -0.83
N PRO A 90 -13.28 2.13 -1.97
CA PRO A 90 -12.92 3.55 -1.99
C PRO A 90 -14.02 4.45 -1.42
N GLN A 91 -15.29 4.14 -1.69
CA GLN A 91 -16.43 4.93 -1.19
C GLN A 91 -16.57 4.81 0.33
N MET A 92 -16.34 3.61 0.88
CA MET A 92 -16.34 3.39 2.34
C MET A 92 -15.16 4.14 2.99
N ALA A 93 -14.00 4.19 2.36
CA ALA A 93 -12.86 4.97 2.81
C ALA A 93 -13.21 6.47 2.94
N ALA A 94 -13.88 7.03 1.93
CA ALA A 94 -14.38 8.40 1.97
C ALA A 94 -15.40 8.61 3.10
N GLN A 95 -16.31 7.65 3.30
CA GLN A 95 -17.32 7.71 4.36
C GLN A 95 -16.71 7.69 5.76
N ILE A 96 -15.72 6.83 5.99
CA ILE A 96 -15.00 6.73 7.28
C ILE A 96 -14.37 8.08 7.63
N LEU A 97 -13.63 8.71 6.70
CA LEU A 97 -13.01 10.01 6.95
C LEU A 97 -14.03 11.10 7.22
N ARG A 98 -15.12 11.12 6.48
CA ARG A 98 -16.21 12.08 6.67
C ARG A 98 -16.86 11.94 8.05
N GLN A 99 -17.12 10.71 8.49
CA GLN A 99 -17.69 10.42 9.82
C GLN A 99 -16.73 10.77 10.94
N ALA A 100 -15.43 10.58 10.72
CA ALA A 100 -14.37 10.97 11.64
C ALA A 100 -14.09 12.47 11.67
N ASN A 101 -14.73 13.25 10.79
CA ASN A 101 -14.49 14.70 10.62
C ASN A 101 -13.00 15.04 10.43
N LEU A 102 -12.28 14.18 9.72
CA LEU A 102 -10.88 14.39 9.38
C LEU A 102 -10.74 15.13 8.06
N ASP A 103 -9.94 16.18 8.07
CA ASP A 103 -9.58 16.91 6.86
C ASP A 103 -8.58 16.13 6.01
N GLY A 104 -8.69 16.27 4.68
CA GLY A 104 -7.79 15.66 3.71
C GLY A 104 -8.45 14.61 2.84
N ALA A 105 -7.65 13.90 2.05
CA ALA A 105 -8.11 12.81 1.21
C ALA A 105 -7.87 11.46 1.90
N ALA A 106 -8.71 10.46 1.60
CA ALA A 106 -8.53 9.08 2.06
C ALA A 106 -7.62 8.32 1.12
N LEU A 107 -6.58 7.67 1.63
CA LEU A 107 -5.89 6.62 0.89
C LEU A 107 -6.50 5.27 1.23
N TYR A 108 -7.03 4.61 0.21
CA TYR A 108 -7.53 3.24 0.22
C TYR A 108 -6.48 2.32 -0.39
N ILE A 109 -6.24 1.17 0.25
CA ILE A 109 -5.35 0.12 -0.26
C ILE A 109 -6.10 -1.20 -0.16
N GLU A 110 -6.24 -1.90 -1.29
CA GLU A 110 -6.78 -3.26 -1.35
C GLU A 110 -5.67 -4.24 -1.74
N VAL A 111 -5.47 -5.26 -0.90
CA VAL A 111 -4.57 -6.37 -1.18
C VAL A 111 -5.37 -7.49 -1.81
N GLN A 112 -5.28 -7.61 -3.13
CA GLN A 112 -5.98 -8.64 -3.90
C GLN A 112 -5.20 -9.96 -3.88
N ARG A 113 -3.86 -9.88 -3.82
CA ARG A 113 -2.99 -11.04 -3.77
C ARG A 113 -1.69 -10.73 -3.02
N TRP A 114 -1.30 -11.64 -2.14
CA TRP A 114 -0.01 -11.61 -1.46
C TRP A 114 0.38 -13.03 -1.08
N GLU A 115 1.13 -13.69 -1.96
CA GLU A 115 1.42 -15.11 -1.86
C GLU A 115 2.88 -15.40 -2.18
N PRO A 116 3.53 -16.29 -1.44
CA PRO A 116 4.87 -16.77 -1.80
C PRO A 116 4.85 -17.43 -3.17
N MET A 117 5.85 -17.15 -3.99
CA MET A 117 6.11 -17.86 -5.23
C MET A 117 7.14 -18.97 -4.93
N PRO A 118 6.74 -20.24 -4.96
CA PRO A 118 7.68 -21.32 -4.72
C PRO A 118 8.75 -21.37 -5.82
N ASP A 119 9.97 -21.78 -5.46
CA ASP A 119 10.99 -22.11 -6.44
C ASP A 119 10.57 -23.32 -7.28
N ALA A 120 11.32 -23.63 -8.35
CA ALA A 120 11.04 -24.76 -9.22
C ALA A 120 11.07 -26.12 -8.50
N ARG A 121 11.62 -26.19 -7.30
CA ARG A 121 11.69 -27.39 -6.46
C ARG A 121 10.67 -27.39 -5.32
N GLY A 122 9.93 -26.29 -5.14
CA GLY A 122 8.93 -26.12 -4.07
C GLY A 122 9.54 -25.97 -2.67
N LEU A 123 10.86 -25.79 -2.55
CA LEU A 123 11.56 -25.78 -1.26
C LEU A 123 11.79 -24.38 -0.69
N LYS A 124 11.85 -23.36 -1.55
CA LYS A 124 12.11 -21.97 -1.15
C LYS A 124 11.20 -21.02 -1.93
N ALA A 125 10.95 -19.85 -1.39
CA ALA A 125 10.24 -18.83 -2.14
C ALA A 125 11.26 -17.98 -2.93
N ASP A 126 11.11 -17.97 -4.26
CA ASP A 126 11.89 -17.09 -5.14
C ASP A 126 11.35 -15.67 -5.19
N GLY A 127 10.18 -15.43 -4.60
CA GLY A 127 9.52 -14.14 -4.58
C GLY A 127 8.18 -14.15 -3.86
N ILE A 128 7.52 -13.00 -3.87
CA ILE A 128 6.13 -12.85 -3.42
C ILE A 128 5.32 -12.31 -4.61
N ILE A 129 4.24 -13.00 -4.96
CA ILE A 129 3.29 -12.52 -5.96
C ILE A 129 2.37 -11.51 -5.28
N VAL A 130 2.34 -10.29 -5.82
CA VAL A 130 1.54 -9.19 -5.25
C VAL A 130 0.63 -8.60 -6.30
N ALA A 131 -0.66 -8.43 -5.94
CA ALA A 131 -1.62 -7.61 -6.67
C ALA A 131 -2.30 -6.65 -5.69
N LEU A 132 -2.31 -5.36 -6.04
CA LEU A 132 -2.85 -4.29 -5.22
C LEU A 132 -3.69 -3.33 -6.05
N GLU A 133 -4.70 -2.76 -5.40
CA GLU A 133 -5.39 -1.57 -5.86
C GLU A 133 -5.19 -0.46 -4.83
N VAL A 134 -4.81 0.72 -5.28
CA VAL A 134 -4.55 1.87 -4.41
C VAL A 134 -5.28 3.08 -4.99
N ALA A 135 -6.12 3.72 -4.18
CA ALA A 135 -6.89 4.88 -4.60
C ALA A 135 -6.80 6.02 -3.57
N VAL A 136 -6.73 7.25 -4.06
CA VAL A 136 -6.92 8.47 -3.27
C VAL A 136 -8.31 8.99 -3.54
N VAL A 137 -9.10 9.18 -2.49
CA VAL A 137 -10.53 9.51 -2.58
C VAL A 137 -10.82 10.81 -1.85
N ASP A 138 -11.62 11.66 -2.47
CA ASP A 138 -12.16 12.86 -1.80
C ASP A 138 -13.29 12.48 -0.83
N PRO A 139 -13.17 12.72 0.48
CA PRO A 139 -14.20 12.36 1.43
C PRO A 139 -15.50 13.16 1.25
N LYS A 140 -15.45 14.36 0.65
CA LYS A 140 -16.64 15.21 0.45
C LYS A 140 -17.52 14.72 -0.70
N THR A 141 -16.90 14.37 -1.80
CA THR A 141 -17.61 14.00 -3.03
C THR A 141 -17.61 12.49 -3.28
N SER A 142 -16.82 11.71 -2.54
CA SER A 142 -16.56 10.28 -2.76
C SER A 142 -15.98 9.97 -4.14
N LYS A 143 -15.39 10.97 -4.82
CA LYS A 143 -14.73 10.79 -6.12
C LYS A 143 -13.32 10.26 -5.92
N ILE A 144 -12.93 9.31 -6.76
CA ILE A 144 -11.56 8.87 -6.88
C ILE A 144 -10.77 9.98 -7.59
N LEU A 145 -9.74 10.48 -6.90
CA LEU A 145 -8.87 11.55 -7.38
C LEU A 145 -7.64 10.99 -8.10
N TRP A 146 -7.22 9.80 -7.71
CA TRP A 146 -6.10 9.09 -8.27
C TRP A 146 -6.24 7.61 -7.94
N GLU A 147 -5.84 6.75 -8.86
CA GLU A 147 -5.95 5.31 -8.73
C GLU A 147 -4.82 4.62 -9.48
N VAL A 148 -4.29 3.57 -8.90
CA VAL A 148 -3.32 2.68 -9.54
C VAL A 148 -3.70 1.23 -9.23
N HIS A 149 -3.79 0.45 -10.28
CA HIS A 149 -3.91 -0.99 -10.22
C HIS A 149 -2.56 -1.64 -10.53
N ARG A 150 -2.01 -2.37 -9.59
CA ARG A 150 -0.83 -3.22 -9.79
C ARG A 150 -1.30 -4.65 -10.06
N PRO A 151 -1.15 -5.14 -11.30
CA PRO A 151 -1.56 -6.51 -11.64
C PRO A 151 -0.73 -7.53 -10.88
N SER A 152 -1.25 -8.76 -10.81
CA SER A 152 -0.58 -9.89 -10.17
C SER A 152 0.76 -10.18 -10.83
N ARG A 153 1.86 -9.84 -10.16
CA ARG A 153 3.22 -10.12 -10.63
C ARG A 153 4.19 -10.33 -9.46
N PRO A 154 5.23 -11.16 -9.66
CA PRO A 154 6.19 -11.44 -8.61
C PRO A 154 7.08 -10.23 -8.29
N VAL A 155 7.46 -10.12 -7.02
CA VAL A 155 8.58 -9.33 -6.54
C VAL A 155 9.66 -10.33 -6.12
N PRO A 156 10.80 -10.39 -6.84
CA PRO A 156 11.83 -11.38 -6.59
C PRO A 156 12.54 -11.10 -5.26
N LEU A 157 12.92 -12.16 -4.55
CA LEU A 157 13.59 -12.09 -3.25
C LEU A 157 15.08 -12.45 -3.28
N TYR A 158 15.62 -12.87 -4.40
CA TYR A 158 17.06 -13.15 -4.63
C TYR A 158 17.82 -13.73 -3.42
N GLY A 159 17.38 -14.90 -2.94
CA GLY A 159 18.04 -15.59 -1.83
C GLY A 159 17.72 -15.06 -0.42
N VAL A 160 16.79 -14.13 -0.29
CA VAL A 160 16.28 -13.70 1.01
C VAL A 160 15.35 -14.79 1.56
N VAL A 161 15.63 -15.27 2.78
CA VAL A 161 14.72 -16.19 3.46
C VAL A 161 13.40 -15.46 3.72
N LEU A 162 12.26 -16.17 3.59
CA LEU A 162 10.93 -15.65 3.93
C LEU A 162 10.84 -15.34 5.42
N THR A 163 11.31 -14.17 5.79
CA THR A 163 11.25 -13.60 7.14
C THR A 163 10.39 -12.35 7.11
N GLY A 164 10.12 -11.77 8.27
CA GLY A 164 9.48 -10.46 8.36
C GLY A 164 10.20 -9.37 7.53
N GLN A 165 11.53 -9.49 7.35
CA GLN A 165 12.32 -8.60 6.50
C GLN A 165 12.00 -8.74 5.00
N ALA A 166 11.70 -9.96 4.53
CA ALA A 166 11.29 -10.19 3.15
C ALA A 166 9.95 -9.48 2.84
N HIS A 167 8.97 -9.59 3.74
CA HIS A 167 7.70 -8.88 3.60
C HIS A 167 7.86 -7.36 3.63
N LEU A 168 8.75 -6.85 4.51
CA LEU A 168 9.07 -5.42 4.55
C LEU A 168 9.69 -4.94 3.24
N PHE A 169 10.68 -5.66 2.71
CA PHE A 169 11.31 -5.35 1.43
C PHE A 169 10.30 -5.33 0.28
N VAL A 170 9.40 -6.31 0.23
CA VAL A 170 8.35 -6.37 -0.79
C VAL A 170 7.37 -5.21 -0.64
N ALA A 171 6.92 -4.90 0.58
CA ALA A 171 6.02 -3.77 0.83
C ALA A 171 6.67 -2.43 0.41
N GLU A 172 7.94 -2.21 0.75
CA GLU A 172 8.68 -1.02 0.31
C GLU A 172 8.79 -0.93 -1.20
N THR A 173 9.18 -2.03 -1.85
CA THR A 173 9.37 -2.08 -3.31
C THR A 173 8.07 -1.77 -4.04
N VAL A 174 6.97 -2.41 -3.62
CA VAL A 174 5.66 -2.24 -4.25
C VAL A 174 5.10 -0.84 -4.01
N MET A 175 5.19 -0.30 -2.79
CA MET A 175 4.71 1.05 -2.49
C MET A 175 5.52 2.11 -3.24
N ARG A 176 6.85 1.97 -3.32
CA ARG A 176 7.69 2.86 -4.13
C ARG A 176 7.31 2.83 -5.60
N GLU A 177 7.03 1.64 -6.16
CA GLU A 177 6.59 1.47 -7.54
C GLU A 177 5.23 2.15 -7.80
N ILE A 178 4.25 1.94 -6.92
CA ILE A 178 2.92 2.53 -7.03
C ILE A 178 3.01 4.05 -6.94
N PHE A 179 3.66 4.57 -5.90
CA PHE A 179 3.76 6.01 -5.69
C PHE A 179 4.71 6.72 -6.66
N ALA A 180 5.57 6.00 -7.42
CA ALA A 180 6.31 6.61 -8.52
C ALA A 180 5.38 7.28 -9.56
N GLN A 181 4.16 6.79 -9.69
CA GLN A 181 3.13 7.31 -10.61
C GLN A 181 2.38 8.54 -10.04
N LEU A 182 2.57 8.86 -8.77
CA LEU A 182 1.96 10.03 -8.12
C LEU A 182 2.91 11.23 -8.22
N ALA A 183 2.41 12.37 -8.72
CA ALA A 183 3.18 13.60 -8.73
C ALA A 183 3.48 14.07 -7.29
N PRO A 184 4.61 14.78 -7.08
CA PRO A 184 4.91 15.38 -5.78
C PRO A 184 3.82 16.33 -5.31
N GLY A 185 3.55 16.35 -4.00
CA GLY A 185 2.75 17.37 -3.36
C GLY A 185 3.44 18.74 -3.48
N LYS A 186 2.68 19.83 -3.50
CA LYS A 186 3.28 21.15 -3.42
C LYS A 186 3.76 21.41 -1.98
N PRO A 187 5.01 21.89 -1.80
CA PRO A 187 5.47 22.28 -0.48
C PRO A 187 4.55 23.34 0.11
N SER A 188 4.31 23.24 1.41
CA SER A 188 3.66 24.32 2.18
C SER A 188 4.60 25.52 2.17
N THR A 189 4.22 26.60 1.52
CA THR A 189 4.86 27.92 1.65
C THR A 189 4.35 28.59 2.90
#